data_0219c24eb83925078121485659bea1bd
#
_entry.id   0219c24eb83925078121485659bea1bd
#
_cell.length_a   1.000
_cell.length_b   1.000
_cell.length_c   1.000
_cell.angle_alpha   90.00
_cell.angle_beta   90.00
_cell.angle_gamma   90.00
#
_symmetry.space_group_name_H-M   'P 1'
#
loop_
_entity.id
_entity.type
_entity.pdbx_description
1 polymer ?
#
loop_
_entity_poly.entity_id
_entity_poly.type
_entity_poly.pdbx_seq_one_letter_code
_entity_poly.pdbx_strand_id
1 'polypeptide(L)'
;AEPLGADFWIGLPASEDHRVAELIPPPPGTSQAEVRNQTEVQRNMADNPGIDVGETRTRAWRGAEIPAAGGTGHARSIAQIHVILANGGVAQGRRFLSEAGCRRALELQIAGDDLVLAGPARYGMGFGLAGGVVPLPNPNSIYWGGYGGSLIIIDMDARTTFGYAMNRMAGTTQGDTRAFGLAMAMWQALGIG
;
A
#
# COMPACT_ATOMS: atom_id res chain seq x y z
N ALA A 1 2.41 -9.45 11.76
CA ALA A 1 3.71 -8.79 12.00
C ALA A 1 4.54 -9.61 13.00
N GLU A 2 4.00 -9.87 14.18
CA GLU A 2 4.72 -10.52 15.29
C GLU A 2 5.46 -11.82 14.91
N PRO A 3 4.85 -12.82 14.22
CA PRO A 3 5.53 -14.06 13.86
C PRO A 3 6.74 -13.90 12.92
N LEU A 4 6.88 -12.72 12.30
CA LEU A 4 8.00 -12.37 11.42
C LEU A 4 9.00 -11.41 12.08
N GLY A 5 8.72 -10.94 13.30
CA GLY A 5 9.48 -9.87 13.93
C GLY A 5 9.40 -8.54 13.16
N ALA A 6 8.30 -8.32 12.43
CA ALA A 6 8.09 -7.12 11.64
C ALA A 6 7.52 -6.00 12.53
N ASP A 7 8.18 -4.87 12.56
CA ASP A 7 7.79 -3.68 13.31
C ASP A 7 6.66 -2.94 12.56
N PHE A 8 5.45 -3.45 12.73
CA PHE A 8 4.23 -2.94 12.10
C PHE A 8 3.03 -3.13 13.01
N TRP A 9 2.26 -2.09 13.20
CA TRP A 9 1.16 -2.01 14.15
C TRP A 9 -0.12 -1.51 13.48
N ILE A 10 -1.25 -2.08 13.89
CA ILE A 10 -2.58 -1.50 13.77
C ILE A 10 -3.04 -1.30 15.20
N GLY A 11 -3.17 -0.03 15.63
CA GLY A 11 -3.28 0.29 17.06
C GLY A 11 -1.90 0.28 17.73
N LEU A 12 -1.12 1.35 17.54
CA LEU A 12 0.22 1.49 18.09
C LEU A 12 0.17 1.64 19.62
N PRO A 13 0.96 0.88 20.40
CA PRO A 13 1.12 1.11 21.84
C PRO A 13 1.69 2.51 22.14
N ALA A 14 1.25 3.15 23.22
CA ALA A 14 1.72 4.48 23.60
C ALA A 14 3.24 4.52 23.88
N SER A 15 3.84 3.42 24.32
CA SER A 15 5.28 3.29 24.51
C SER A 15 6.11 3.53 23.24
N GLU A 16 5.49 3.31 22.06
CA GLU A 16 6.15 3.41 20.75
C GLU A 16 5.96 4.79 20.08
N ASP A 17 5.16 5.68 20.67
CA ASP A 17 4.87 7.00 20.09
C ASP A 17 6.12 7.83 19.77
N HIS A 18 7.16 7.71 20.58
CA HIS A 18 8.42 8.43 20.41
C HIS A 18 9.18 8.05 19.14
N ARG A 19 8.83 6.94 18.50
CA ARG A 19 9.46 6.42 17.27
C ARG A 19 8.73 6.87 16.00
N VAL A 20 7.53 7.42 16.12
CA VAL A 20 6.70 7.77 14.97
C VAL A 20 7.17 9.08 14.35
N ALA A 21 7.56 9.01 13.09
CA ALA A 21 7.81 10.20 12.30
C ALA A 21 6.49 10.94 12.01
N GLU A 22 6.51 12.25 12.13
CA GLU A 22 5.35 13.08 11.82
C GLU A 22 5.04 13.06 10.32
N LEU A 23 3.77 12.83 9.96
CA LEU A 23 3.30 12.96 8.59
C LEU A 23 3.18 14.44 8.22
N ILE A 24 3.82 14.80 7.13
CA ILE A 24 3.75 16.13 6.52
C ILE A 24 2.69 16.03 5.42
N PRO A 25 1.55 16.75 5.54
CA PRO A 25 0.47 16.67 4.56
C PRO A 25 0.94 17.14 3.18
N PRO A 26 0.25 16.76 2.11
CA PRO A 26 0.53 17.27 0.78
C PRO A 26 0.25 18.79 0.73
N PRO A 27 0.90 19.52 -0.19
CA PRO A 27 0.58 20.94 -0.38
C PRO A 27 -0.92 21.11 -0.69
N PRO A 28 -1.57 22.18 -0.19
CA PRO A 28 -2.96 22.48 -0.51
C PRO A 28 -3.18 22.52 -2.03
N GLY A 29 -4.33 22.02 -2.49
CA GLY A 29 -4.68 21.99 -3.90
C GLY A 29 -3.96 20.91 -4.73
N THR A 30 -3.16 20.04 -4.13
CA THR A 30 -2.45 18.96 -4.84
C THR A 30 -3.08 17.59 -4.64
N SER A 31 -4.01 17.44 -3.71
CA SER A 31 -4.76 16.22 -3.52
C SER A 31 -5.62 15.92 -4.76
N GLN A 32 -5.60 14.68 -5.23
CA GLN A 32 -6.47 14.26 -6.32
C GLN A 32 -7.96 14.49 -5.99
N ALA A 33 -8.33 14.42 -4.72
CA ALA A 33 -9.68 14.70 -4.26
C ALA A 33 -10.04 16.20 -4.37
N GLU A 34 -9.06 17.11 -4.20
CA GLU A 34 -9.28 18.57 -4.28
C GLU A 34 -9.29 19.09 -5.71
N VAL A 35 -8.56 18.45 -6.64
CA VAL A 35 -8.31 18.95 -8.01
C VAL A 35 -9.38 18.52 -9.01
N ARG A 36 -10.19 17.50 -8.71
CA ARG A 36 -11.17 16.94 -9.65
C ARG A 36 -12.58 17.45 -9.39
N ASN A 37 -13.36 17.64 -10.47
CA ASN A 37 -14.81 17.66 -10.40
C ASN A 37 -15.30 16.32 -9.86
N GLN A 38 -15.49 16.25 -8.55
CA GLN A 38 -15.88 15.02 -7.88
C GLN A 38 -17.28 14.58 -8.28
N THR A 39 -17.41 13.29 -8.59
CA THR A 39 -18.72 12.64 -8.70
C THR A 39 -19.40 12.59 -7.33
N GLU A 40 -20.69 12.31 -7.29
CA GLU A 40 -21.42 12.10 -6.02
C GLU A 40 -20.78 11.00 -5.18
N VAL A 41 -20.37 9.89 -5.82
CA VAL A 41 -19.69 8.77 -5.15
C VAL A 41 -18.39 9.22 -4.49
N GLN A 42 -17.60 10.02 -5.18
CA GLN A 42 -16.33 10.53 -4.64
C GLN A 42 -16.54 11.50 -3.49
N ARG A 43 -17.54 12.40 -3.57
CA ARG A 43 -17.90 13.28 -2.45
C ARG A 43 -18.35 12.48 -1.24
N ASN A 44 -19.25 11.53 -1.42
CA ASN A 44 -19.75 10.70 -0.33
C ASN A 44 -18.63 9.92 0.36
N MET A 45 -17.63 9.45 -0.40
CA MET A 45 -16.46 8.79 0.17
C MET A 45 -15.57 9.77 0.94
N ALA A 46 -15.34 10.97 0.43
CA ALA A 46 -14.48 11.96 1.06
C ALA A 46 -15.06 12.54 2.34
N ASP A 47 -16.39 12.63 2.44
CA ASP A 47 -17.10 13.31 3.54
C ASP A 47 -17.65 12.34 4.61
N ASN A 48 -17.45 11.02 4.48
CA ASN A 48 -18.10 10.04 5.36
C ASN A 48 -17.13 9.03 6.05
N PRO A 49 -16.50 9.43 7.14
CA PRO A 49 -16.26 10.78 7.63
C PRO A 49 -15.14 11.48 6.85
N GLY A 50 -15.16 12.79 6.82
CA GLY A 50 -13.98 13.55 6.38
C GLY A 50 -12.83 13.33 7.37
N ILE A 51 -11.66 12.96 6.88
CA ILE A 51 -10.47 12.69 7.69
C ILE A 51 -9.41 13.74 7.36
N ASP A 52 -9.04 14.52 8.38
CA ASP A 52 -7.88 15.41 8.30
C ASP A 52 -6.59 14.63 8.54
N VAL A 53 -5.56 14.87 7.73
CA VAL A 53 -4.23 14.27 7.92
C VAL A 53 -3.67 14.62 9.31
N GLY A 54 -4.01 15.76 9.88
CA GLY A 54 -3.63 16.18 11.23
C GLY A 54 -4.06 15.18 12.31
N GLU A 55 -5.18 14.48 12.13
CA GLU A 55 -5.66 13.46 13.05
C GLU A 55 -4.65 12.32 13.24
N THR A 56 -3.88 11.99 12.21
CA THR A 56 -2.86 10.93 12.26
C THR A 56 -1.75 11.20 13.28
N ARG A 57 -1.59 12.45 13.73
CA ARG A 57 -0.62 12.88 14.73
C ARG A 57 -1.12 12.67 16.16
N THR A 58 -2.41 12.40 16.33
CA THR A 58 -3.00 12.25 17.66
C THR A 58 -2.76 10.86 18.24
N ARG A 59 -2.70 10.78 19.57
CA ARG A 59 -2.63 9.49 20.27
C ARG A 59 -3.88 8.66 20.03
N ALA A 60 -5.03 9.31 19.91
CA ALA A 60 -6.31 8.65 19.63
C ALA A 60 -6.26 7.89 18.30
N TRP A 61 -5.79 8.53 17.22
CA TRP A 61 -5.62 7.89 15.93
C TRP A 61 -4.60 6.74 15.98
N ARG A 62 -3.41 6.98 16.52
CA ARG A 62 -2.35 5.97 16.56
C ARG A 62 -2.74 4.75 17.37
N GLY A 63 -3.54 4.93 18.44
CA GLY A 63 -4.01 3.85 19.28
C GLY A 63 -5.23 3.12 18.75
N ALA A 64 -5.95 3.70 17.79
CA ALA A 64 -7.14 3.09 17.23
C ALA A 64 -6.76 1.95 16.26
N GLU A 65 -7.49 0.86 16.33
CA GLU A 65 -7.37 -0.26 15.40
C GLU A 65 -8.18 0.04 14.13
N ILE A 66 -7.57 0.80 13.21
CA ILE A 66 -8.15 1.18 11.92
C ILE A 66 -7.39 0.46 10.79
N PRO A 67 -7.78 -0.76 10.40
CA PRO A 67 -7.03 -1.55 9.41
C PRO A 67 -6.87 -0.86 8.06
N ALA A 68 -7.85 -0.04 7.67
CA ALA A 68 -7.86 0.65 6.38
C ALA A 68 -6.87 1.81 6.27
N ALA A 69 -6.46 2.43 7.40
CA ALA A 69 -5.67 3.65 7.39
C ALA A 69 -4.68 3.81 8.55
N GLY A 70 -4.85 3.06 9.65
CA GLY A 70 -4.08 3.23 10.90
C GLY A 70 -2.79 2.42 10.98
N GLY A 71 -2.31 1.84 9.89
CA GLY A 71 -1.06 1.08 9.89
C GLY A 71 0.16 1.95 10.18
N THR A 72 0.92 1.63 11.24
CA THR A 72 2.15 2.31 11.63
C THR A 72 3.33 1.34 11.51
N GLY A 73 4.36 1.71 10.76
CA GLY A 73 5.54 0.89 10.53
C GLY A 73 6.49 1.55 9.54
N HIS A 74 7.44 0.82 9.03
CA HIS A 74 8.42 1.32 8.04
C HIS A 74 8.50 0.42 6.81
N ALA A 75 9.13 0.89 5.74
CA ALA A 75 9.22 0.21 4.44
C ALA A 75 9.70 -1.25 4.54
N ARG A 76 10.71 -1.52 5.38
CA ARG A 76 11.22 -2.89 5.60
C ARG A 76 10.15 -3.81 6.18
N SER A 77 9.38 -3.36 7.17
CA SER A 77 8.31 -4.15 7.79
C SER A 77 7.21 -4.46 6.80
N ILE A 78 6.83 -3.48 5.97
CA ILE A 78 5.84 -3.66 4.91
C ILE A 78 6.33 -4.74 3.93
N ALA A 79 7.56 -4.63 3.42
CA ALA A 79 8.13 -5.63 2.53
C ALA A 79 8.23 -7.02 3.20
N GLN A 80 8.70 -7.08 4.46
CA GLN A 80 8.88 -8.31 5.22
C GLN A 80 7.58 -9.09 5.45
N ILE A 81 6.47 -8.40 5.72
CA ILE A 81 5.16 -9.04 5.89
C ILE A 81 4.71 -9.68 4.58
N HIS A 82 4.92 -9.00 3.46
CA HIS A 82 4.44 -9.44 2.15
C HIS A 82 5.34 -10.47 1.45
N VAL A 83 6.55 -10.69 1.97
CA VAL A 83 7.45 -11.73 1.43
C VAL A 83 6.81 -13.13 1.48
N ILE A 84 5.85 -13.34 2.37
CA ILE A 84 5.05 -14.57 2.43
C ILE A 84 4.39 -14.85 1.08
N LEU A 85 3.75 -13.84 0.48
CA LEU A 85 3.10 -13.98 -0.84
C LEU A 85 4.12 -14.18 -1.95
N ALA A 86 5.18 -13.38 -1.99
CA ALA A 86 6.23 -13.47 -3.01
C ALA A 86 6.90 -14.84 -3.03
N ASN A 87 7.02 -15.50 -1.88
CA ASN A 87 7.68 -16.81 -1.74
C ASN A 87 6.70 -17.99 -1.62
N GLY A 88 5.51 -17.89 -2.19
CA GLY A 88 4.56 -19.03 -2.22
C GLY A 88 4.15 -19.50 -0.83
N GLY A 89 4.00 -18.59 0.12
CA GLY A 89 3.52 -18.87 1.46
C GLY A 89 4.60 -19.13 2.50
N VAL A 90 5.88 -18.96 2.17
CA VAL A 90 7.00 -19.25 3.08
C VAL A 90 7.77 -17.96 3.39
N ALA A 91 8.08 -17.76 4.66
CA ALA A 91 9.00 -16.72 5.13
C ALA A 91 9.83 -17.26 6.30
N GLN A 92 11.11 -16.89 6.37
CA GLN A 92 12.04 -17.29 7.44
C GLN A 92 12.04 -18.83 7.68
N GLY A 93 11.96 -19.63 6.61
CA GLY A 93 11.90 -21.09 6.70
C GLY A 93 10.57 -21.68 7.20
N ARG A 94 9.59 -20.86 7.54
CA ARG A 94 8.28 -21.28 8.04
C ARG A 94 7.19 -21.06 6.99
N ARG A 95 6.28 -22.03 6.85
CA ARG A 95 5.09 -21.89 6.01
C ARG A 95 3.97 -21.19 6.79
N PHE A 96 3.44 -20.12 6.23
CA PHE A 96 2.31 -19.33 6.73
C PHE A 96 1.04 -19.54 5.91
N LEU A 97 1.20 -19.72 4.59
CA LEU A 97 0.09 -19.94 3.66
C LEU A 97 0.43 -21.10 2.73
N SER A 98 -0.59 -21.73 2.15
CA SER A 98 -0.38 -22.64 1.03
C SER A 98 0.00 -21.86 -0.22
N GLU A 99 0.74 -22.47 -1.13
CA GLU A 99 1.06 -21.85 -2.43
C GLU A 99 -0.22 -21.53 -3.22
N ALA A 100 -1.17 -22.45 -3.24
CA ALA A 100 -2.47 -22.22 -3.86
C ALA A 100 -3.21 -21.03 -3.24
N GLY A 101 -3.14 -20.88 -1.91
CA GLY A 101 -3.72 -19.70 -1.22
C GLY A 101 -3.07 -18.40 -1.66
N CYS A 102 -1.74 -18.37 -1.83
CA CYS A 102 -1.04 -17.18 -2.33
C CYS A 102 -1.47 -16.84 -3.77
N ARG A 103 -1.60 -17.86 -4.63
CA ARG A 103 -2.01 -17.66 -6.05
C ARG A 103 -3.43 -17.12 -6.18
N ARG A 104 -4.30 -17.36 -5.21
CA ARG A 104 -5.66 -16.78 -5.22
C ARG A 104 -5.66 -15.24 -5.16
N ALA A 105 -4.60 -14.62 -4.65
CA ALA A 105 -4.45 -13.16 -4.69
C ALA A 105 -4.34 -12.62 -6.13
N LEU A 106 -3.93 -13.45 -7.10
CA LEU A 106 -3.82 -13.11 -8.52
C LEU A 106 -5.13 -13.31 -9.30
N GLU A 107 -6.13 -13.96 -8.72
CA GLU A 107 -7.40 -14.21 -9.38
C GLU A 107 -8.17 -12.91 -9.57
N LEU A 108 -8.43 -12.55 -10.84
CA LEU A 108 -9.18 -11.35 -11.19
C LEU A 108 -10.59 -11.43 -10.60
N GLN A 109 -10.95 -10.46 -9.76
CA GLN A 109 -12.27 -10.32 -9.17
C GLN A 109 -13.10 -9.28 -9.90
N ILE A 110 -12.48 -8.15 -10.28
CA ILE A 110 -13.15 -7.07 -11.01
C ILE A 110 -12.16 -6.32 -11.91
N ALA A 111 -12.64 -5.92 -13.09
CA ALA A 111 -11.92 -5.01 -13.99
C ALA A 111 -12.90 -3.99 -14.55
N GLY A 112 -12.45 -2.75 -14.70
CA GLY A 112 -13.25 -1.62 -15.18
C GLY A 112 -12.77 -0.30 -14.62
N ASP A 113 -13.56 0.75 -14.77
CA ASP A 113 -13.23 2.04 -14.18
C ASP A 113 -13.61 2.07 -12.69
N ASP A 114 -12.64 2.39 -11.84
CA ASP A 114 -12.89 2.65 -10.43
C ASP A 114 -13.58 4.00 -10.26
N LEU A 115 -14.80 3.99 -9.73
CA LEU A 115 -15.61 5.21 -9.57
C LEU A 115 -15.12 6.12 -8.44
N VAL A 116 -14.32 5.58 -7.51
CA VAL A 116 -13.75 6.33 -6.38
C VAL A 116 -12.36 6.86 -6.74
N LEU A 117 -11.45 5.98 -7.16
CA LEU A 117 -10.07 6.34 -7.51
C LEU A 117 -9.93 6.94 -8.91
N ALA A 118 -10.99 6.86 -9.71
CA ALA A 118 -11.12 7.46 -11.05
C ALA A 118 -10.01 7.03 -12.02
N GLY A 119 -10.02 5.77 -12.41
CA GLY A 119 -9.09 5.23 -13.40
C GLY A 119 -9.33 3.75 -13.65
N PRO A 120 -8.67 3.18 -14.65
CA PRO A 120 -8.78 1.76 -14.93
C PRO A 120 -8.28 0.94 -13.75
N ALA A 121 -9.11 0.01 -13.30
CA ALA A 121 -8.80 -0.88 -12.19
C ALA A 121 -8.82 -2.33 -12.63
N ARG A 122 -7.90 -3.10 -12.07
CA ARG A 122 -7.89 -4.57 -12.12
C ARG A 122 -7.57 -5.04 -10.72
N TYR A 123 -8.55 -5.57 -10.03
CA TYR A 123 -8.39 -6.01 -8.65
C TYR A 123 -8.55 -7.52 -8.53
N GLY A 124 -7.63 -8.11 -7.78
CA GLY A 124 -7.71 -9.44 -7.24
C GLY A 124 -8.26 -9.42 -5.81
N MET A 125 -7.96 -10.46 -5.05
CA MET A 125 -8.39 -10.55 -3.66
C MET A 125 -7.50 -9.68 -2.77
N GLY A 126 -7.92 -8.42 -2.57
CA GLY A 126 -7.25 -7.44 -1.71
C GLY A 126 -6.08 -6.68 -2.35
N PHE A 127 -5.81 -6.88 -3.63
CA PHE A 127 -4.68 -6.24 -4.33
C PHE A 127 -5.05 -5.76 -5.73
N GLY A 128 -4.35 -4.73 -6.20
CA GLY A 128 -4.29 -4.39 -7.61
C GLY A 128 -3.40 -5.39 -8.36
N LEU A 129 -3.82 -5.72 -9.59
CA LEU A 129 -3.15 -6.70 -10.46
C LEU A 129 -2.36 -6.02 -11.57
N ALA A 130 -1.39 -6.74 -12.13
CA ALA A 130 -0.70 -6.33 -13.33
C ALA A 130 -1.68 -6.00 -14.48
N GLY A 131 -1.34 -4.99 -15.30
CA GLY A 131 -2.22 -4.46 -16.34
C GLY A 131 -3.29 -3.47 -15.84
N GLY A 132 -3.21 -3.03 -14.58
CA GLY A 132 -3.93 -1.90 -14.02
C GLY A 132 -3.14 -0.58 -14.14
N VAL A 133 -3.36 0.34 -13.19
CA VAL A 133 -2.75 1.68 -13.20
C VAL A 133 -1.24 1.65 -12.93
N VAL A 134 -0.79 0.73 -12.07
CA VAL A 134 0.63 0.60 -11.73
C VAL A 134 1.35 -0.26 -12.78
N PRO A 135 2.39 0.25 -13.42
CA PRO A 135 3.17 -0.51 -14.40
C PRO A 135 4.00 -1.57 -13.68
N LEU A 136 3.60 -2.82 -13.82
CA LEU A 136 4.29 -3.98 -13.27
C LEU A 136 4.85 -4.82 -14.42
N PRO A 137 6.17 -5.12 -14.45
CA PRO A 137 6.80 -5.82 -15.57
C PRO A 137 6.42 -7.30 -15.63
N ASN A 138 6.20 -7.95 -14.49
CA ASN A 138 5.87 -9.36 -14.41
C ASN A 138 4.36 -9.58 -14.22
N PRO A 139 3.75 -10.56 -14.93
CA PRO A 139 2.30 -10.78 -14.90
C PRO A 139 1.77 -11.27 -13.56
N ASN A 140 2.58 -12.00 -12.77
CA ASN A 140 2.21 -12.46 -11.43
C ASN A 140 2.66 -11.48 -10.34
N SER A 141 2.55 -10.18 -10.63
CA SER A 141 2.80 -9.11 -9.67
C SER A 141 1.49 -8.49 -9.21
N ILE A 142 1.44 -8.16 -7.94
CA ILE A 142 0.33 -7.48 -7.28
C ILE A 142 0.85 -6.29 -6.49
N TYR A 143 -0.03 -5.32 -6.22
CA TYR A 143 0.35 -4.11 -5.51
C TYR A 143 -0.79 -3.55 -4.67
N TRP A 144 -0.45 -2.69 -3.73
CA TRP A 144 -1.39 -1.78 -3.11
C TRP A 144 -0.69 -0.49 -2.68
N GLY A 145 -1.44 0.60 -2.70
CA GLY A 145 -0.94 1.92 -2.30
C GLY A 145 -1.82 2.59 -1.25
N GLY A 146 -1.28 3.61 -0.61
CA GLY A 146 -2.00 4.43 0.36
C GLY A 146 -1.94 5.92 0.00
N TYR A 147 -2.87 6.69 0.59
CA TYR A 147 -2.89 8.13 0.47
C TYR A 147 -1.58 8.73 0.98
N GLY A 148 -0.96 9.57 0.15
CA GLY A 148 0.36 10.13 0.43
C GLY A 148 1.49 9.53 -0.39
N GLY A 149 1.26 8.37 -1.04
CA GLY A 149 2.23 7.75 -1.94
C GLY A 149 2.91 6.50 -1.41
N SER A 150 2.54 5.97 -0.23
CA SER A 150 3.04 4.67 0.21
C SER A 150 2.66 3.56 -0.78
N LEU A 151 3.54 2.57 -0.93
CA LEU A 151 3.38 1.53 -1.93
C LEU A 151 3.97 0.21 -1.43
N ILE A 152 3.28 -0.88 -1.70
CA ILE A 152 3.81 -2.23 -1.69
C ILE A 152 3.66 -2.86 -3.07
N ILE A 153 4.70 -3.49 -3.56
CA ILE A 153 4.68 -4.34 -4.74
C ILE A 153 5.17 -5.72 -4.32
N ILE A 154 4.48 -6.74 -4.79
CA ILE A 154 4.79 -8.14 -4.54
C ILE A 154 4.92 -8.80 -5.89
N ASP A 155 6.12 -9.20 -6.25
CA ASP A 155 6.43 -9.88 -7.50
C ASP A 155 6.67 -11.36 -7.21
N MET A 156 5.70 -12.20 -7.56
CA MET A 156 5.77 -13.64 -7.29
C MET A 156 6.67 -14.36 -8.29
N ASP A 157 6.89 -13.80 -9.47
CA ASP A 157 7.81 -14.37 -10.48
C ASP A 157 9.26 -14.14 -10.07
N ALA A 158 9.59 -12.91 -9.67
CA ALA A 158 10.91 -12.56 -9.15
C ALA A 158 11.12 -12.95 -7.68
N ARG A 159 10.08 -13.41 -6.98
CA ARG A 159 10.10 -13.71 -5.54
C ARG A 159 10.60 -12.56 -4.68
N THR A 160 10.15 -11.36 -5.03
CA THR A 160 10.64 -10.10 -4.48
C THR A 160 9.48 -9.24 -3.99
N THR A 161 9.74 -8.46 -2.95
CA THR A 161 8.82 -7.45 -2.45
C THR A 161 9.51 -6.09 -2.43
N PHE A 162 8.77 -5.05 -2.80
CA PHE A 162 9.20 -3.67 -2.71
C PHE A 162 8.23 -2.89 -1.82
N GLY A 163 8.73 -2.36 -0.70
CA GLY A 163 7.96 -1.51 0.19
C GLY A 163 8.48 -0.08 0.17
N TYR A 164 7.58 0.89 0.05
CA TYR A 164 7.88 2.32 0.16
C TYR A 164 6.97 2.95 1.19
N ALA A 165 7.56 3.64 2.15
CA ALA A 165 6.87 4.44 3.15
C ALA A 165 7.49 5.84 3.19
N MET A 166 6.66 6.85 3.24
CA MET A 166 7.08 8.25 3.30
C MET A 166 6.55 8.89 4.58
N ASN A 167 7.20 9.97 5.03
CA ASN A 167 6.61 10.89 6.00
C ASN A 167 6.09 12.18 5.36
N ARG A 168 6.58 12.54 4.15
CA ARG A 168 6.06 13.65 3.37
C ARG A 168 5.10 13.13 2.30
N MET A 169 3.82 13.42 2.50
CA MET A 169 2.75 12.95 1.61
C MET A 169 2.76 13.67 0.26
N ALA A 170 2.45 12.92 -0.80
CA ALA A 170 1.97 13.45 -2.06
C ALA A 170 0.44 13.39 -2.11
N GLY A 171 -0.18 14.08 -3.05
CA GLY A 171 -1.64 14.04 -3.24
C GLY A 171 -2.17 12.78 -3.95
N THR A 172 -1.47 11.67 -3.88
CA THR A 172 -1.76 10.43 -4.62
C THR A 172 -2.17 9.29 -3.70
N THR A 173 -2.87 8.27 -4.24
CA THR A 173 -3.40 7.13 -3.48
C THR A 173 -2.80 5.78 -3.88
N GLN A 174 -2.01 5.71 -4.95
CA GLN A 174 -1.46 4.45 -5.48
C GLN A 174 0.03 4.56 -5.81
N GLY A 175 0.80 5.09 -4.89
CA GLY A 175 2.20 5.41 -5.13
C GLY A 175 2.39 6.75 -5.85
N ASP A 176 3.63 7.14 -6.07
CA ASP A 176 4.02 8.34 -6.79
C ASP A 176 5.36 8.15 -7.50
N THR A 177 5.85 9.19 -8.19
CA THR A 177 7.10 9.12 -8.96
C THR A 177 8.31 8.74 -8.12
N ARG A 178 8.32 9.03 -6.81
CA ARG A 178 9.41 8.65 -5.89
C ARG A 178 9.44 7.13 -5.69
N ALA A 179 8.28 6.54 -5.39
CA ALA A 179 8.13 5.10 -5.21
C ALA A 179 8.40 4.34 -6.52
N PHE A 180 7.83 4.81 -7.64
CA PHE A 180 8.00 4.16 -8.94
C PHE A 180 9.44 4.21 -9.44
N GLY A 181 10.14 5.33 -9.26
CA GLY A 181 11.55 5.43 -9.65
C GLY A 181 12.43 4.40 -8.92
N LEU A 182 12.20 4.19 -7.64
CA LEU A 182 12.91 3.18 -6.84
C LEU A 182 12.50 1.74 -7.23
N ALA A 183 11.22 1.50 -7.49
CA ALA A 183 10.74 0.19 -7.94
C ALA A 183 11.34 -0.19 -9.29
N MET A 184 11.38 0.74 -10.25
CA MET A 184 12.04 0.53 -11.55
C MET A 184 13.53 0.20 -11.40
N ALA A 185 14.24 0.93 -10.54
CA ALA A 185 15.65 0.64 -10.26
C ALA A 185 15.86 -0.76 -9.66
N MET A 186 14.92 -1.22 -8.81
CA MET A 186 14.94 -2.59 -8.29
C MET A 186 14.80 -3.62 -9.41
N TRP A 187 13.82 -3.48 -10.31
CA TRP A 187 13.63 -4.42 -11.42
C TRP A 187 14.82 -4.42 -12.38
N GLN A 188 15.38 -3.25 -12.70
CA GLN A 188 16.61 -3.16 -13.50
C GLN A 188 17.78 -3.90 -12.85
N ALA A 189 17.95 -3.76 -11.53
CA ALA A 189 18.99 -4.48 -10.79
C ALA A 189 18.76 -6.00 -10.78
N LEU A 190 17.53 -6.46 -10.93
CA LEU A 190 17.15 -7.87 -11.07
C LEU A 190 17.21 -8.37 -12.52
N GLY A 191 17.54 -7.50 -13.48
CA GLY A 191 17.56 -7.85 -14.90
C GLY A 191 16.16 -8.01 -15.51
N ILE A 192 15.16 -7.36 -14.93
CA ILE A 192 13.76 -7.38 -15.36
C ILE A 192 13.42 -6.01 -15.96
N GLY A 193 12.98 -5.98 -17.21
CA GLY A 193 12.61 -4.74 -17.93
C GLY A 193 13.20 -4.64 -19.29
#